data_1a5881709e56b87f5c13b9f521ede3eb
#
_entry.id   1a5881709e56b87f5c13b9f521ede3eb
#
_cell.length_a   1.000
_cell.length_b   1.000
_cell.length_c   1.000
_cell.angle_alpha   90.00
_cell.angle_beta   90.00
_cell.angle_gamma   90.00
#
_symmetry.space_group_name_H-M   'P 1'
#
loop_
_entity.id
_entity.type
_entity.pdbx_description
1 polymer ?
#
loop_
_entity_poly.entity_id
_entity_poly.type
_entity_poly.pdbx_seq_one_letter_code
_entity_poly.pdbx_strand_id
1 'polypeptide(L)'
;MRRLTDYLVLNFLGGPRPWKFAWVINFQKAGTFVFLLGLIAWYGNTATNVWIYTAMQGSYGIVWILKDVAFPDPNWQRRITIGGGINAFLGVLGWYWVFGWLLISGVSQPDYPLPDYAWYCLCISLCIVGCVIMIAADAQKFYTLRVQRGLITDGMHRYVRHPNYLGEIMIYGSFAMMVWHWLPVVVLAWVWIGLFAVNMVMKEASMSRYPEWAAYKKRTWWLVPFLL
;
A
#
# COMPACT_ATOMS: atom_id res chain seq x y z
N MET A 1 13.58 -10.90 12.58
CA MET A 1 12.99 -10.16 11.46
C MET A 1 12.93 -8.65 11.68
N ARG A 2 12.25 -8.12 12.72
CA ARG A 2 12.14 -6.66 12.95
C ARG A 2 13.50 -5.94 12.94
N ARG A 3 14.54 -6.48 13.60
CA ARG A 3 15.89 -5.89 13.61
C ARG A 3 16.51 -5.79 12.22
N LEU A 4 16.28 -6.79 11.36
CA LEU A 4 16.78 -6.79 9.98
C LEU A 4 16.04 -5.76 9.12
N THR A 5 14.70 -5.73 9.19
CA THR A 5 13.88 -4.73 8.48
C THR A 5 14.21 -3.31 8.94
N ASP A 6 14.31 -3.09 10.26
CA ASP A 6 14.72 -1.79 10.81
C ASP A 6 16.13 -1.40 10.35
N TYR A 7 17.06 -2.34 10.27
CA TYR A 7 18.40 -2.06 9.74
C TYR A 7 18.36 -1.69 8.26
N LEU A 8 17.69 -2.50 7.42
CA LEU A 8 17.62 -2.30 5.97
C LEU A 8 16.94 -0.98 5.58
N VAL A 9 15.94 -0.54 6.34
CA VAL A 9 15.19 0.70 6.04
C VAL A 9 15.78 1.90 6.74
N LEU A 10 16.17 1.77 8.03
CA LEU A 10 16.54 2.94 8.82
C LEU A 10 18.04 3.22 8.82
N ASN A 11 18.88 2.18 8.68
CA ASN A 11 20.32 2.25 8.98
C ASN A 11 21.21 1.65 7.90
N PHE A 12 20.67 1.21 6.77
CA PHE A 12 21.46 0.55 5.74
C PHE A 12 22.62 1.42 5.29
N LEU A 13 23.83 0.84 5.23
CA LEU A 13 25.13 1.48 4.98
C LEU A 13 25.56 2.53 6.03
N GLY A 14 24.78 2.75 7.10
CA GLY A 14 25.13 3.74 8.13
C GLY A 14 25.15 5.19 7.64
N GLY A 15 25.80 6.07 8.41
CA GLY A 15 25.98 7.49 8.05
C GLY A 15 24.83 8.41 8.49
N PRO A 16 24.80 9.66 7.96
CA PRO A 16 23.80 10.65 8.34
C PRO A 16 22.39 10.24 7.90
N ARG A 17 21.39 10.69 8.68
CA ARG A 17 19.97 10.41 8.45
C ARG A 17 19.21 11.68 8.05
N PRO A 18 19.43 12.21 6.82
CA PRO A 18 18.86 13.49 6.41
C PRO A 18 17.36 13.38 6.11
N TRP A 19 16.86 12.21 5.69
CA TRP A 19 15.51 12.02 5.19
C TRP A 19 14.58 11.44 6.26
N LYS A 20 13.30 11.83 6.22
CA LYS A 20 12.23 11.03 6.82
C LYS A 20 11.84 9.90 5.87
N PHE A 21 11.52 8.72 6.40
CA PHE A 21 11.05 7.60 5.56
C PHE A 21 9.79 7.98 4.77
N ALA A 22 8.89 8.76 5.38
CA ALA A 22 7.71 9.31 4.70
C ALA A 22 8.06 10.05 3.40
N TRP A 23 9.18 10.77 3.33
CA TRP A 23 9.57 11.50 2.12
C TRP A 23 9.88 10.57 0.95
N VAL A 24 10.49 9.42 1.21
CA VAL A 24 10.78 8.41 0.17
C VAL A 24 9.49 7.77 -0.33
N ILE A 25 8.56 7.47 0.60
CA ILE A 25 7.24 6.95 0.24
C ILE A 25 6.45 7.99 -0.57
N ASN A 26 6.40 9.23 -0.08
CA ASN A 26 5.67 10.33 -0.72
C ASN A 26 6.22 10.64 -2.11
N PHE A 27 7.55 10.61 -2.27
CA PHE A 27 8.19 10.75 -3.58
C PHE A 27 7.70 9.69 -4.57
N GLN A 28 7.68 8.42 -4.14
CA GLN A 28 7.16 7.35 -5.00
C GLN A 28 5.66 7.53 -5.28
N LYS A 29 4.84 7.83 -4.26
CA LYS A 29 3.39 7.94 -4.43
C LYS A 29 2.98 9.14 -5.29
N ALA A 30 3.43 10.34 -4.93
CA ALA A 30 3.14 11.55 -5.69
C ALA A 30 3.84 11.57 -7.06
N GLY A 31 5.09 11.09 -7.11
CA GLY A 31 5.87 11.03 -8.33
C GLY A 31 5.32 10.03 -9.36
N THR A 32 4.55 9.04 -8.93
CA THR A 32 3.98 8.04 -9.84
C THR A 32 3.14 8.68 -10.96
N PHE A 33 2.30 9.65 -10.63
CA PHE A 33 1.47 10.30 -11.66
C PHE A 33 2.31 10.98 -12.74
N VAL A 34 3.31 11.76 -12.33
CA VAL A 34 4.24 12.43 -13.25
C VAL A 34 5.05 11.41 -14.06
N PHE A 35 5.53 10.35 -13.41
CA PHE A 35 6.25 9.26 -14.05
C PHE A 35 5.40 8.59 -15.15
N LEU A 36 4.13 8.28 -14.87
CA LEU A 36 3.23 7.65 -15.85
C LEU A 36 2.93 8.57 -17.03
N LEU A 37 2.69 9.86 -16.78
CA LEU A 37 2.52 10.84 -17.86
C LEU A 37 3.79 10.96 -18.73
N GLY A 38 4.97 10.90 -18.11
CA GLY A 38 6.23 10.85 -18.83
C GLY A 38 6.37 9.61 -19.71
N LEU A 39 5.95 8.44 -19.21
CA LEU A 39 5.93 7.22 -20.00
C LEU A 39 4.94 7.29 -21.18
N ILE A 40 3.73 7.84 -20.94
CA ILE A 40 2.73 8.05 -22.01
C ILE A 40 3.31 8.94 -23.10
N ALA A 41 3.95 10.05 -22.74
CA ALA A 41 4.58 10.95 -23.68
C ALA A 41 5.74 10.28 -24.45
N TRP A 42 6.52 9.43 -23.78
CA TRP A 42 7.65 8.72 -24.36
C TRP A 42 7.24 7.62 -25.34
N TYR A 43 6.27 6.79 -24.95
CA TYR A 43 5.83 5.64 -25.75
C TYR A 43 4.68 5.96 -26.71
N GLY A 44 4.01 7.10 -26.54
CA GLY A 44 2.85 7.49 -27.36
C GLY A 44 1.61 6.62 -27.16
N ASN A 45 1.58 5.81 -26.09
CA ASN A 45 0.46 4.90 -25.82
C ASN A 45 -0.67 5.62 -25.11
N THR A 46 -1.76 5.88 -25.80
CA THR A 46 -2.95 6.58 -25.34
C THR A 46 -4.19 5.70 -25.22
N ALA A 47 -4.01 4.39 -25.07
CA ALA A 47 -5.10 3.44 -24.91
C ALA A 47 -5.94 3.72 -23.66
N THR A 48 -7.22 3.36 -23.68
CA THR A 48 -8.17 3.62 -22.59
C THR A 48 -7.70 3.02 -21.26
N ASN A 49 -7.20 1.79 -21.25
CA ASN A 49 -6.67 1.14 -20.05
C ASN A 49 -5.46 1.88 -19.45
N VAL A 50 -4.61 2.48 -20.28
CA VAL A 50 -3.46 3.29 -19.86
C VAL A 50 -3.93 4.55 -19.11
N TRP A 51 -4.92 5.26 -19.63
CA TRP A 51 -5.47 6.44 -18.98
C TRP A 51 -6.22 6.11 -17.69
N ILE A 52 -7.01 5.02 -17.68
CA ILE A 52 -7.69 4.55 -16.46
C ILE A 52 -6.66 4.17 -15.39
N TYR A 53 -5.64 3.40 -15.75
CA TYR A 53 -4.57 3.04 -14.83
C TYR A 53 -3.85 4.27 -14.26
N THR A 54 -3.53 5.23 -15.14
CA THR A 54 -2.87 6.49 -14.74
C THR A 54 -3.74 7.30 -13.80
N ALA A 55 -5.05 7.39 -14.07
CA ALA A 55 -6.00 8.06 -13.19
C ALA A 55 -6.10 7.38 -11.81
N MET A 56 -6.18 6.05 -11.77
CA MET A 56 -6.22 5.27 -10.51
C MET A 56 -4.95 5.49 -9.67
N GLN A 57 -3.78 5.37 -10.28
CA GLN A 57 -2.49 5.58 -9.60
C GLN A 57 -2.30 7.03 -9.15
N GLY A 58 -2.65 7.99 -10.00
CA GLY A 58 -2.54 9.42 -9.67
C GLY A 58 -3.46 9.82 -8.53
N SER A 59 -4.73 9.38 -8.58
CA SER A 59 -5.70 9.62 -7.50
C SER A 59 -5.23 8.98 -6.18
N TYR A 60 -4.73 7.75 -6.22
CA TYR A 60 -4.16 7.10 -5.04
C TYR A 60 -2.95 7.86 -4.48
N GLY A 61 -2.07 8.37 -5.35
CA GLY A 61 -0.93 9.20 -4.92
C GLY A 61 -1.38 10.46 -4.17
N ILE A 62 -2.41 11.15 -4.65
CA ILE A 62 -3.02 12.32 -3.97
C ILE A 62 -3.62 11.91 -2.63
N VAL A 63 -4.42 10.84 -2.59
CA VAL A 63 -5.03 10.29 -1.37
C VAL A 63 -3.95 9.98 -0.33
N TRP A 64 -2.83 9.40 -0.75
CA TRP A 64 -1.71 9.09 0.12
C TRP A 64 -1.06 10.34 0.73
N ILE A 65 -0.82 11.39 -0.08
CA ILE A 65 -0.26 12.66 0.43
C ILE A 65 -1.22 13.32 1.43
N LEU A 66 -2.51 13.36 1.11
CA LEU A 66 -3.53 13.87 2.04
C LEU A 66 -3.53 13.11 3.36
N LYS A 67 -3.38 11.79 3.32
CA LYS A 67 -3.24 10.94 4.50
C LYS A 67 -2.01 11.32 5.33
N ASP A 68 -0.83 11.44 4.72
CA ASP A 68 0.41 11.76 5.45
C ASP A 68 0.36 13.17 6.07
N VAL A 69 -0.34 14.10 5.44
CA VAL A 69 -0.54 15.45 5.98
C VAL A 69 -1.57 15.45 7.14
N ALA A 70 -2.68 14.76 6.98
CA ALA A 70 -3.79 14.81 7.94
C ALA A 70 -3.58 13.90 9.18
N PHE A 71 -3.04 12.70 8.98
CA PHE A 71 -2.83 11.70 10.04
C PHE A 71 -1.57 10.85 9.78
N PRO A 72 -0.38 11.48 9.91
CA PRO A 72 0.91 10.83 9.62
C PRO A 72 1.17 9.61 10.52
N ASP A 73 1.63 8.50 9.94
CA ASP A 73 2.08 7.35 10.74
C ASP A 73 3.43 7.67 11.42
N PRO A 74 3.54 7.58 12.76
CA PRO A 74 4.77 7.89 13.48
C PRO A 74 5.98 7.05 13.04
N ASN A 75 5.77 5.82 12.57
CA ASN A 75 6.86 4.97 12.11
C ASN A 75 7.49 5.51 10.82
N TRP A 76 6.70 6.15 9.95
CA TRP A 76 7.20 6.74 8.71
C TRP A 76 7.83 8.11 8.90
N GLN A 77 7.54 8.79 10.02
CA GLN A 77 8.20 10.06 10.38
C GLN A 77 9.63 9.87 10.92
N ARG A 78 10.09 8.62 11.09
CA ARG A 78 11.45 8.31 11.56
C ARG A 78 12.48 8.71 10.50
N ARG A 79 13.63 9.23 10.99
CA ARG A 79 14.75 9.57 10.11
C ARG A 79 15.52 8.32 9.68
N ILE A 80 15.92 8.30 8.41
CA ILE A 80 16.61 7.18 7.76
C ILE A 80 17.91 7.64 7.11
N THR A 81 18.85 6.71 6.95
CA THR A 81 20.07 6.93 6.18
C THR A 81 19.76 7.05 4.68
N ILE A 82 20.65 7.67 3.92
CA ILE A 82 20.54 7.72 2.46
C ILE A 82 20.47 6.31 1.89
N GLY A 83 21.36 5.41 2.32
CA GLY A 83 21.35 4.01 1.91
C GLY A 83 20.02 3.30 2.23
N GLY A 84 19.45 3.55 3.42
CA GLY A 84 18.14 3.02 3.82
C GLY A 84 17.01 3.51 2.90
N GLY A 85 17.01 4.79 2.52
CA GLY A 85 16.04 5.35 1.58
C GLY A 85 16.15 4.74 0.18
N ILE A 86 17.35 4.63 -0.35
CA ILE A 86 17.61 3.97 -1.66
C ILE A 86 17.20 2.50 -1.61
N ASN A 87 17.57 1.77 -0.55
CA ASN A 87 17.20 0.37 -0.40
C ASN A 87 15.69 0.18 -0.30
N ALA A 88 14.97 1.04 0.43
CA ALA A 88 13.51 0.99 0.51
C ALA A 88 12.85 1.29 -0.84
N PHE A 89 13.40 2.22 -1.62
CA PHE A 89 12.90 2.53 -2.95
C PHE A 89 13.16 1.38 -3.91
N LEU A 90 14.39 0.94 -4.08
CA LEU A 90 14.74 -0.11 -5.04
C LEU A 90 14.22 -1.50 -4.63
N GLY A 91 14.18 -1.79 -3.33
CA GLY A 91 13.72 -3.09 -2.81
C GLY A 91 12.22 -3.31 -2.85
N VAL A 92 11.42 -2.22 -2.75
CA VAL A 92 9.95 -2.34 -2.68
C VAL A 92 9.25 -1.27 -3.51
N LEU A 93 9.47 0.02 -3.22
CA LEU A 93 8.61 1.09 -3.73
C LEU A 93 8.72 1.29 -5.25
N GLY A 94 9.92 1.18 -5.80
CA GLY A 94 10.18 1.36 -7.23
C GLY A 94 9.55 0.29 -8.11
N TRP A 95 9.30 -0.91 -7.55
CA TRP A 95 8.65 -1.98 -8.29
C TRP A 95 7.23 -1.63 -8.72
N TYR A 96 6.53 -0.77 -8.01
CA TYR A 96 5.21 -0.28 -8.42
C TYR A 96 5.25 0.59 -9.69
N TRP A 97 6.38 1.24 -9.97
CA TRP A 97 6.59 1.96 -11.23
C TRP A 97 6.77 1.02 -12.43
N VAL A 98 7.31 -0.18 -12.18
CA VAL A 98 7.42 -1.23 -13.20
C VAL A 98 6.03 -1.67 -13.70
N PHE A 99 5.00 -1.67 -12.86
CA PHE A 99 3.63 -1.96 -13.29
C PHE A 99 3.17 -1.01 -14.39
N GLY A 100 3.33 0.30 -14.16
CA GLY A 100 2.99 1.31 -15.16
C GLY A 100 3.83 1.21 -16.42
N TRP A 101 5.13 0.94 -16.26
CA TRP A 101 6.00 0.74 -17.41
C TRP A 101 5.57 -0.47 -18.25
N LEU A 102 5.24 -1.60 -17.65
CA LEU A 102 4.77 -2.80 -18.39
C LEU A 102 3.55 -2.49 -19.25
N LEU A 103 2.59 -1.77 -18.71
CA LEU A 103 1.34 -1.45 -19.41
C LEU A 103 1.57 -0.41 -20.52
N ILE A 104 2.26 0.69 -20.18
CA ILE A 104 2.40 1.85 -21.08
C ILE A 104 3.38 1.56 -22.21
N SER A 105 4.46 0.83 -21.96
CA SER A 105 5.42 0.42 -23.00
C SER A 105 4.87 -0.62 -23.99
N GLY A 106 3.72 -1.25 -23.66
CA GLY A 106 3.15 -2.32 -24.46
C GLY A 106 3.85 -3.69 -24.26
N VAL A 107 4.73 -3.83 -23.26
CA VAL A 107 5.28 -5.15 -22.86
C VAL A 107 4.17 -6.04 -22.34
N SER A 108 3.26 -5.49 -21.52
CA SER A 108 2.01 -6.14 -21.22
C SER A 108 0.96 -5.78 -22.28
N GLN A 109 0.36 -6.80 -22.86
CA GLN A 109 -0.78 -6.70 -23.77
C GLN A 109 -1.94 -7.43 -23.09
N PRO A 110 -2.72 -6.75 -22.22
CA PRO A 110 -3.74 -7.39 -21.41
C PRO A 110 -4.83 -8.04 -22.27
N ASP A 111 -5.04 -9.33 -22.05
CA ASP A 111 -6.23 -10.07 -22.50
C ASP A 111 -7.08 -10.38 -21.25
N TYR A 112 -8.06 -9.52 -20.99
CA TYR A 112 -8.83 -9.57 -19.74
C TYR A 112 -9.87 -10.71 -19.77
N PRO A 113 -10.13 -11.36 -18.60
CA PRO A 113 -11.10 -12.47 -18.53
C PRO A 113 -12.56 -12.03 -18.66
N LEU A 114 -12.83 -10.73 -18.66
CA LEU A 114 -14.12 -10.09 -18.85
C LEU A 114 -14.02 -9.02 -19.95
N PRO A 115 -15.15 -8.58 -20.55
CA PRO A 115 -15.13 -7.43 -21.44
C PRO A 115 -14.50 -6.22 -20.77
N ASP A 116 -13.73 -5.43 -21.51
CA ASP A 116 -12.89 -4.33 -21.01
C ASP A 116 -13.66 -3.41 -20.06
N TYR A 117 -14.85 -2.97 -20.43
CA TYR A 117 -15.67 -2.08 -19.59
C TYR A 117 -16.04 -2.69 -18.24
N ALA A 118 -16.32 -4.00 -18.19
CA ALA A 118 -16.65 -4.71 -16.96
C ALA A 118 -15.39 -4.89 -16.09
N TRP A 119 -14.25 -5.19 -16.73
CA TRP A 119 -12.97 -5.30 -16.03
C TRP A 119 -12.53 -3.97 -15.44
N TYR A 120 -12.63 -2.88 -16.21
CA TYR A 120 -12.32 -1.53 -15.72
C TYR A 120 -13.23 -1.13 -14.56
N CYS A 121 -14.54 -1.40 -14.67
CA CYS A 121 -15.48 -1.16 -13.57
C CYS A 121 -15.06 -1.90 -12.30
N LEU A 122 -14.71 -3.18 -12.38
CA LEU A 122 -14.24 -3.97 -11.26
C LEU A 122 -12.94 -3.39 -10.65
N CYS A 123 -11.94 -3.09 -11.47
CA CYS A 123 -10.65 -2.56 -11.02
C CYS A 123 -10.80 -1.18 -10.35
N ILE A 124 -11.59 -0.28 -10.95
CA ILE A 124 -11.88 1.05 -10.39
C ILE A 124 -12.60 0.90 -9.05
N SER A 125 -13.62 0.04 -8.98
CA SER A 125 -14.39 -0.21 -7.76
C SER A 125 -13.51 -0.75 -6.63
N LEU A 126 -12.66 -1.75 -6.92
CA LEU A 126 -11.70 -2.28 -5.95
C LEU A 126 -10.72 -1.21 -5.45
N CYS A 127 -10.21 -0.38 -6.36
CA CYS A 127 -9.31 0.71 -6.01
C CYS A 127 -9.97 1.72 -5.07
N ILE A 128 -11.18 2.19 -5.42
CA ILE A 128 -11.92 3.19 -4.64
C ILE A 128 -12.28 2.62 -3.27
N VAL A 129 -12.90 1.43 -3.21
CA VAL A 129 -13.29 0.79 -1.95
C VAL A 129 -12.06 0.53 -1.08
N GLY A 130 -10.97 0.06 -1.68
CA GLY A 130 -9.69 -0.14 -0.99
C GLY A 130 -9.15 1.17 -0.39
N CYS A 131 -9.19 2.28 -1.14
CA CYS A 131 -8.78 3.61 -0.65
C CYS A 131 -9.65 4.03 0.55
N VAL A 132 -10.95 3.88 0.46
CA VAL A 132 -11.89 4.25 1.55
C VAL A 132 -11.60 3.43 2.81
N ILE A 133 -11.45 2.11 2.69
CA ILE A 133 -11.14 1.23 3.82
C ILE A 133 -9.80 1.60 4.46
N MET A 134 -8.75 1.76 3.66
CA MET A 134 -7.41 2.12 4.15
C MET A 134 -7.43 3.46 4.89
N ILE A 135 -8.01 4.49 4.29
CA ILE A 135 -8.06 5.84 4.87
C ILE A 135 -8.88 5.86 6.15
N ALA A 136 -10.09 5.27 6.14
CA ALA A 136 -10.96 5.23 7.31
C ALA A 136 -10.31 4.49 8.48
N ALA A 137 -9.65 3.34 8.22
CA ALA A 137 -8.97 2.56 9.24
C ALA A 137 -7.77 3.30 9.85
N ASP A 138 -6.94 3.93 9.01
CA ASP A 138 -5.76 4.65 9.49
C ASP A 138 -6.14 5.95 10.19
N ALA A 139 -7.16 6.68 9.72
CA ALA A 139 -7.69 7.87 10.37
C ALA A 139 -8.28 7.51 11.75
N GLN A 140 -9.14 6.48 11.82
CA GLN A 140 -9.69 6.01 13.09
C GLN A 140 -8.56 5.66 14.07
N LYS A 141 -7.59 4.86 13.65
CA LYS A 141 -6.44 4.49 14.48
C LYS A 141 -5.69 5.72 15.00
N PHE A 142 -5.40 6.69 14.13
CA PHE A 142 -4.65 7.88 14.50
C PHE A 142 -5.38 8.72 15.52
N TYR A 143 -6.65 9.04 15.29
CA TYR A 143 -7.43 9.90 16.20
C TYR A 143 -7.79 9.19 17.50
N THR A 144 -8.20 7.92 17.46
CA THR A 144 -8.51 7.16 18.66
C THR A 144 -7.30 7.05 19.60
N LEU A 145 -6.14 6.69 19.08
CA LEU A 145 -4.94 6.50 19.91
C LEU A 145 -4.35 7.81 20.46
N ARG A 146 -4.74 8.96 19.93
CA ARG A 146 -4.41 10.29 20.49
C ARG A 146 -5.26 10.64 21.69
N VAL A 147 -6.51 10.20 21.70
CA VAL A 147 -7.45 10.44 22.80
C VAL A 147 -7.26 9.38 23.89
N GLN A 148 -7.27 8.12 23.50
CA GLN A 148 -7.18 7.00 24.43
C GLN A 148 -6.24 5.91 23.86
N ARG A 149 -5.20 5.58 24.62
CA ARG A 149 -4.32 4.44 24.31
C ARG A 149 -5.02 3.14 24.68
N GLY A 150 -5.02 2.16 23.78
CA GLY A 150 -5.67 0.87 24.02
C GLY A 150 -5.81 0.04 22.76
N LEU A 151 -6.56 -1.04 22.89
CA LEU A 151 -6.97 -1.88 21.77
C LEU A 151 -8.22 -1.26 21.12
N ILE A 152 -8.15 -0.99 19.82
CA ILE A 152 -9.30 -0.51 19.05
C ILE A 152 -10.11 -1.72 18.61
N THR A 153 -11.37 -1.80 19.01
CA THR A 153 -12.25 -2.96 18.80
C THR A 153 -13.58 -2.63 18.12
N ASP A 154 -13.74 -1.38 17.70
CA ASP A 154 -14.96 -0.81 17.10
C ASP A 154 -14.71 -0.18 15.73
N GLY A 155 -15.72 0.40 15.13
CA GLY A 155 -15.64 1.06 13.82
C GLY A 155 -15.05 0.12 12.76
N MET A 156 -14.01 0.57 12.05
CA MET A 156 -13.33 -0.20 11.01
C MET A 156 -12.67 -1.48 11.54
N HIS A 157 -12.33 -1.52 12.82
CA HIS A 157 -11.72 -2.68 13.49
C HIS A 157 -12.75 -3.64 14.12
N ARG A 158 -14.06 -3.39 13.96
CA ARG A 158 -15.11 -4.21 14.59
C ARG A 158 -15.15 -5.65 14.10
N TYR A 159 -14.89 -5.86 12.82
CA TYR A 159 -15.01 -7.17 12.16
C TYR A 159 -13.67 -7.70 11.67
N VAL A 160 -12.73 -6.83 11.32
CA VAL A 160 -11.42 -7.18 10.75
C VAL A 160 -10.32 -6.51 11.58
N ARG A 161 -9.29 -7.30 11.94
CA ARG A 161 -8.17 -6.79 12.75
C ARG A 161 -7.20 -5.88 11.98
N HIS A 162 -7.10 -6.09 10.66
CA HIS A 162 -6.17 -5.37 9.79
C HIS A 162 -6.85 -4.72 8.57
N PRO A 163 -7.88 -3.87 8.77
CA PRO A 163 -8.65 -3.31 7.66
C PRO A 163 -7.81 -2.43 6.73
N ASN A 164 -6.79 -1.74 7.24
CA ASN A 164 -5.89 -0.94 6.40
C ASN A 164 -5.09 -1.81 5.41
N TYR A 165 -4.62 -3.00 5.83
CA TYR A 165 -3.95 -3.93 4.91
C TYR A 165 -4.92 -4.51 3.88
N LEU A 166 -6.17 -4.79 4.26
CA LEU A 166 -7.20 -5.19 3.31
C LEU A 166 -7.39 -4.11 2.23
N GLY A 167 -7.51 -2.85 2.64
CA GLY A 167 -7.61 -1.73 1.70
C GLY A 167 -6.41 -1.64 0.76
N GLU A 168 -5.18 -1.77 1.28
CA GLU A 168 -3.97 -1.76 0.44
C GLU A 168 -3.92 -2.96 -0.52
N ILE A 169 -4.34 -4.15 -0.11
CA ILE A 169 -4.41 -5.33 -0.98
C ILE A 169 -5.39 -5.09 -2.14
N MET A 170 -6.56 -4.50 -1.86
CA MET A 170 -7.53 -4.16 -2.89
C MET A 170 -6.98 -3.12 -3.88
N ILE A 171 -6.30 -2.08 -3.40
CA ILE A 171 -5.70 -1.03 -4.23
C ILE A 171 -4.63 -1.63 -5.15
N TYR A 172 -3.61 -2.28 -4.57
CA TYR A 172 -2.50 -2.81 -5.37
C TYR A 172 -2.92 -4.01 -6.22
N GLY A 173 -3.87 -4.81 -5.74
CA GLY A 173 -4.50 -5.87 -6.52
C GLY A 173 -5.19 -5.32 -7.77
N SER A 174 -5.93 -4.22 -7.64
CA SER A 174 -6.58 -3.57 -8.79
C SER A 174 -5.57 -3.05 -9.82
N PHE A 175 -4.41 -2.53 -9.37
CA PHE A 175 -3.33 -2.12 -10.27
C PHE A 175 -2.72 -3.30 -11.01
N ALA A 176 -2.46 -4.42 -10.33
CA ALA A 176 -1.96 -5.63 -10.96
C ALA A 176 -2.97 -6.22 -11.96
N MET A 177 -4.27 -6.18 -11.63
CA MET A 177 -5.36 -6.60 -12.52
C MET A 177 -5.42 -5.74 -13.78
N MET A 178 -5.22 -4.42 -13.69
CA MET A 178 -5.18 -3.54 -14.87
C MET A 178 -3.98 -3.83 -15.77
N VAL A 179 -2.84 -4.19 -15.19
CA VAL A 179 -1.63 -4.54 -15.98
C VAL A 179 -1.73 -5.93 -16.57
N TRP A 180 -2.43 -6.85 -15.91
CA TRP A 180 -2.68 -8.23 -16.33
C TRP A 180 -1.42 -8.96 -16.81
N HIS A 181 -0.38 -8.95 -15.97
CA HIS A 181 0.92 -9.56 -16.25
C HIS A 181 1.40 -10.33 -15.00
N TRP A 182 2.22 -11.37 -15.19
CA TRP A 182 2.71 -12.20 -14.08
C TRP A 182 3.62 -11.44 -13.09
N LEU A 183 4.40 -10.48 -13.56
CA LEU A 183 5.38 -9.77 -12.73
C LEU A 183 4.74 -8.95 -11.59
N PRO A 184 3.68 -8.14 -11.80
CA PRO A 184 2.94 -7.54 -10.70
C PRO A 184 2.46 -8.55 -9.66
N VAL A 185 1.99 -9.73 -10.06
CA VAL A 185 1.54 -10.77 -9.14
C VAL A 185 2.68 -11.25 -8.24
N VAL A 186 3.85 -11.51 -8.82
CA VAL A 186 5.05 -11.91 -8.06
C VAL A 186 5.50 -10.81 -7.10
N VAL A 187 5.52 -9.55 -7.55
CA VAL A 187 5.86 -8.41 -6.68
C VAL A 187 4.87 -8.27 -5.53
N LEU A 188 3.57 -8.38 -5.80
CA LEU A 188 2.55 -8.31 -4.75
C LEU A 188 2.67 -9.50 -3.78
N ALA A 189 2.88 -10.71 -4.27
CA ALA A 189 3.11 -11.88 -3.41
C ALA A 189 4.32 -11.66 -2.49
N TRP A 190 5.42 -11.14 -3.01
CA TRP A 190 6.60 -10.75 -2.24
C TRP A 190 6.26 -9.73 -1.14
N VAL A 191 5.54 -8.66 -1.47
CA VAL A 191 5.17 -7.61 -0.51
C VAL A 191 4.16 -8.11 0.51
N TRP A 192 3.12 -8.83 0.07
CA TRP A 192 2.04 -9.26 0.98
C TRP A 192 2.52 -10.36 1.93
N ILE A 193 3.31 -11.31 1.48
CA ILE A 193 3.84 -12.39 2.32
C ILE A 193 5.06 -11.87 3.13
N GLY A 194 6.00 -11.21 2.47
CA GLY A 194 7.27 -10.80 3.10
C GLY A 194 7.16 -9.59 4.03
N LEU A 195 6.23 -8.66 3.77
CA LEU A 195 6.08 -7.44 4.57
C LEU A 195 4.74 -7.36 5.29
N PHE A 196 3.61 -7.50 4.59
CA PHE A 196 2.29 -7.30 5.20
C PHE A 196 1.97 -8.37 6.24
N ALA A 197 2.10 -9.65 5.88
CA ALA A 197 1.83 -10.75 6.80
C ALA A 197 2.73 -10.69 8.03
N VAL A 198 4.03 -10.43 7.83
CA VAL A 198 5.00 -10.26 8.92
C VAL A 198 4.61 -9.09 9.84
N ASN A 199 4.25 -7.94 9.26
CA ASN A 199 3.83 -6.78 10.04
C ASN A 199 2.51 -7.02 10.79
N MET A 200 1.53 -7.71 10.18
CA MET A 200 0.27 -8.06 10.83
C MET A 200 0.50 -8.99 12.03
N VAL A 201 1.33 -10.03 11.87
CA VAL A 201 1.70 -10.93 12.97
C VAL A 201 2.39 -10.18 14.11
N MET A 202 3.33 -9.26 13.78
CA MET A 202 3.98 -8.44 14.81
C MET A 202 3.01 -7.50 15.52
N LYS A 203 2.03 -6.94 14.81
CA LYS A 203 0.97 -6.12 15.41
C LYS A 203 0.10 -6.95 16.34
N GLU A 204 -0.31 -8.17 15.96
CA GLU A 204 -1.06 -9.08 16.84
C GLU A 204 -0.28 -9.44 18.11
N ALA A 205 1.01 -9.74 17.98
CA ALA A 205 1.89 -9.97 19.13
C ALA A 205 1.98 -8.72 20.04
N SER A 206 1.91 -7.52 19.48
CA SER A 206 1.82 -6.28 20.29
C SER A 206 0.45 -6.07 20.90
N MET A 207 -0.64 -6.45 20.25
CA MET A 207 -2.01 -6.32 20.74
C MET A 207 -2.33 -7.36 21.82
N SER A 208 -1.64 -8.51 21.83
CA SER A 208 -1.85 -9.58 22.82
C SER A 208 -1.54 -9.19 24.27
N ARG A 209 -0.90 -8.05 24.51
CA ARG A 209 -0.68 -7.49 25.85
C ARG A 209 -1.93 -6.92 26.50
N TYR A 210 -2.99 -6.65 25.72
CA TYR A 210 -4.23 -6.09 26.24
C TYR A 210 -5.14 -7.21 26.75
N PRO A 211 -5.79 -7.04 27.94
CA PRO A 211 -6.67 -8.07 28.51
C PRO A 211 -7.82 -8.49 27.59
N GLU A 212 -8.35 -7.56 26.81
CA GLU A 212 -9.48 -7.76 25.89
C GLU A 212 -9.11 -8.53 24.62
N TRP A 213 -7.81 -8.73 24.37
CA TRP A 213 -7.32 -9.32 23.12
C TRP A 213 -7.92 -10.68 22.79
N ALA A 214 -7.98 -11.59 23.77
CA ALA A 214 -8.48 -12.94 23.54
C ALA A 214 -9.96 -12.95 23.09
N ALA A 215 -10.79 -12.12 23.71
CA ALA A 215 -12.20 -11.96 23.35
C ALA A 215 -12.35 -11.26 21.97
N TYR A 216 -11.56 -10.24 21.71
CA TYR A 216 -11.54 -9.52 20.44
C TYR A 216 -11.13 -10.44 19.28
N LYS A 217 -10.05 -11.23 19.45
CA LYS A 217 -9.55 -12.16 18.45
C LYS A 217 -10.58 -13.23 18.07
N LYS A 218 -11.36 -13.71 19.03
CA LYS A 218 -12.41 -14.74 18.78
C LYS A 218 -13.56 -14.25 17.91
N ARG A 219 -13.88 -12.95 17.95
CA ARG A 219 -15.04 -12.37 17.24
C ARG A 219 -14.67 -11.65 15.94
N THR A 220 -13.40 -11.61 15.58
CA THR A 220 -12.90 -10.84 14.43
C THR A 220 -12.06 -11.70 13.50
N TRP A 221 -12.13 -11.39 12.22
CA TRP A 221 -11.27 -12.02 11.19
C TRP A 221 -9.93 -11.30 11.10
N TRP A 222 -8.94 -12.02 10.60
CA TRP A 222 -7.59 -11.49 10.50
C TRP A 222 -7.49 -10.38 9.45
N LEU A 223 -7.98 -10.66 8.24
CA LEU A 223 -7.82 -9.78 7.09
C LEU A 223 -9.11 -9.64 6.26
N VAL A 224 -9.73 -10.75 5.84
CA VAL A 224 -10.91 -10.76 5.01
C VAL A 224 -12.11 -11.20 5.85
N PRO A 225 -13.19 -10.39 5.94
CA PRO A 225 -14.39 -10.78 6.68
C PRO A 225 -14.93 -12.13 6.20
N PHE A 226 -15.31 -12.98 7.14
CA PHE A 226 -15.91 -14.30 6.91
C PHE A 226 -15.00 -15.36 6.27
N LEU A 227 -13.74 -15.03 5.90
CA LEU A 227 -12.82 -15.95 5.25
C LEU A 227 -11.50 -16.12 6.02
N LEU A 228 -10.84 -15.04 6.42
CA LEU A 228 -9.47 -15.08 6.96
C LEU A 228 -9.28 -14.01 8.03
#